data_ab91c0375ea1ad868d268bf3d6e09820
#
_entry.id   ab91c0375ea1ad868d268bf3d6e09820
#
_cell.length_a   1.000
_cell.length_b   1.000
_cell.length_c   1.000
_cell.angle_alpha   90.00
_cell.angle_beta   90.00
_cell.angle_gamma   90.00
#
_symmetry.space_group_name_H-M   'P 1'
#
loop_
_entity.id
_entity.type
_entity.pdbx_description
1 polymer ?
#
loop_
_entity_poly.entity_id
_entity_poly.type
_entity_poly.pdbx_seq_one_letter_code
_entity_poly.pdbx_strand_id
1 'polypeptide(L)'
;VKELKYFKLLKVSGAYWKGDANNKMLQRIYGVCFRSEEELKEHLDFLEEAKKRDHKKLGKELELFMISEYGPGFPFFLPKGMILRNELENFWYREHTKEGYQFVKTPIMLNKELWELSGHWYNYRENMYTSEIDDKVFAIKPMNCPGGMLVYKNSLHSYKDLPLRIGELGQVHRHEASGALN
;
A
#
# COMPACT_ATOMS: atom_id res chain seq x y z
N VAL A 1 32.01 -3.07 22.11
CA VAL A 1 30.97 -2.32 22.85
C VAL A 1 31.56 -1.10 23.57
N LYS A 2 32.80 -1.20 24.10
CA LYS A 2 33.44 -0.03 24.76
C LYS A 2 33.77 1.15 23.84
N GLU A 3 33.68 0.97 22.53
CA GLU A 3 34.02 1.97 21.50
C GLU A 3 32.78 2.68 20.91
N LEU A 4 31.57 2.22 21.22
CA LEU A 4 30.34 2.85 20.77
C LEU A 4 29.96 4.02 21.67
N LYS A 5 30.30 5.24 21.26
CA LYS A 5 30.08 6.47 22.06
C LYS A 5 28.77 7.17 21.65
N TYR A 6 28.47 7.18 20.36
CA TYR A 6 27.40 7.99 19.80
C TYR A 6 26.21 7.10 19.42
N PHE A 7 25.46 6.65 20.44
CA PHE A 7 24.28 5.79 20.24
C PHE A 7 23.08 6.30 21.02
N LYS A 8 21.90 5.92 20.54
CA LYS A 8 20.63 6.18 21.22
C LYS A 8 19.73 4.96 21.14
N LEU A 9 19.16 4.55 22.26
CA LEU A 9 18.07 3.58 22.28
C LEU A 9 16.76 4.28 21.95
N LEU A 10 16.03 3.74 20.99
CA LEU A 10 14.82 4.38 20.43
C LEU A 10 13.54 3.80 21.04
N LYS A 11 13.40 2.47 21.02
CA LYS A 11 12.21 1.79 21.55
C LYS A 11 12.52 0.36 21.99
N VAL A 12 11.61 -0.19 22.79
CA VAL A 12 11.57 -1.61 23.15
C VAL A 12 10.22 -2.16 22.67
N SER A 13 10.21 -3.37 22.11
CA SER A 13 8.99 -4.09 21.72
C SER A 13 9.13 -5.57 22.02
N GLY A 14 7.99 -6.27 22.16
CA GLY A 14 7.97 -7.73 22.11
C GLY A 14 8.31 -8.25 20.71
N ALA A 15 8.97 -9.40 20.66
CA ALA A 15 9.22 -10.12 19.41
C ALA A 15 9.31 -11.62 19.70
N TYR A 16 8.61 -12.43 18.92
CA TYR A 16 8.76 -13.89 19.03
C TYR A 16 10.09 -14.35 18.43
N TRP A 17 10.73 -15.33 19.12
CA TRP A 17 11.96 -15.91 18.62
C TRP A 17 11.76 -16.49 17.23
N LYS A 18 12.62 -16.12 16.27
CA LYS A 18 12.54 -16.49 14.85
C LYS A 18 11.23 -16.09 14.14
N GLY A 19 10.47 -15.14 14.71
CA GLY A 19 9.22 -14.66 14.09
C GLY A 19 8.02 -15.61 14.24
N ASP A 20 8.15 -16.70 14.97
CA ASP A 20 7.10 -17.68 15.19
C ASP A 20 6.39 -17.41 16.52
N ALA A 21 5.08 -17.20 16.49
CA ALA A 21 4.24 -16.91 17.66
C ALA A 21 4.20 -18.06 18.70
N ASN A 22 4.54 -19.28 18.31
CA ASN A 22 4.65 -20.43 19.20
C ASN A 22 5.95 -20.45 20.01
N ASN A 23 6.94 -19.64 19.63
CA ASN A 23 8.21 -19.52 20.33
C ASN A 23 8.13 -18.50 21.48
N LYS A 24 9.20 -18.49 22.29
CA LYS A 24 9.32 -17.55 23.41
C LYS A 24 9.25 -16.10 22.92
N MET A 25 8.45 -15.30 23.62
CA MET A 25 8.46 -13.86 23.46
C MET A 25 9.72 -13.28 24.10
N LEU A 26 10.46 -12.50 23.31
CA LEU A 26 11.68 -11.79 23.72
C LEU A 26 11.42 -10.29 23.71
N GLN A 27 12.28 -9.54 24.36
CA GLN A 27 12.34 -8.09 24.23
C GLN A 27 13.30 -7.72 23.09
N ARG A 28 12.79 -6.96 22.12
CA ARG A 28 13.60 -6.40 21.05
C ARG A 28 13.87 -4.93 21.35
N ILE A 29 15.15 -4.60 21.48
CA ILE A 29 15.60 -3.24 21.72
C ILE A 29 16.10 -2.66 20.39
N TYR A 30 15.56 -1.51 20.01
CA TYR A 30 15.96 -0.78 18.82
C TYR A 30 16.83 0.39 19.22
N GLY A 31 17.92 0.56 18.51
CA GLY A 31 18.83 1.67 18.71
C GLY A 31 19.55 2.03 17.42
N VAL A 32 20.13 3.21 17.40
CA VAL A 32 20.99 3.70 16.33
C VAL A 32 22.36 4.05 16.87
N CYS A 33 23.39 3.95 16.05
CA CYS A 33 24.76 4.32 16.40
C CYS A 33 25.42 5.00 15.19
N PHE A 34 26.17 6.06 15.45
CA PHE A 34 26.82 6.89 14.45
C PHE A 34 28.31 7.06 14.76
N ARG A 35 29.05 7.66 13.84
CA ARG A 35 30.49 7.89 13.96
C ARG A 35 30.82 9.12 14.81
N SER A 36 29.90 10.11 14.83
CA SER A 36 30.03 11.34 15.60
C SER A 36 28.74 11.72 16.32
N GLU A 37 28.84 12.65 17.25
CA GLU A 37 27.71 13.21 17.96
C GLU A 37 26.82 14.05 17.04
N GLU A 38 27.43 14.74 16.08
CA GLU A 38 26.73 15.56 15.10
C GLU A 38 25.84 14.69 14.22
N GLU A 39 26.34 13.58 13.68
CA GLU A 39 25.56 12.64 12.88
C GLU A 39 24.38 12.04 13.68
N LEU A 40 24.62 11.70 14.94
CA LEU A 40 23.56 11.19 15.82
C LEU A 40 22.48 12.25 16.05
N LYS A 41 22.87 13.50 16.31
CA LYS A 41 21.94 14.60 16.52
C LYS A 41 21.13 14.87 15.26
N GLU A 42 21.78 14.97 14.09
CA GLU A 42 21.11 15.16 12.81
C GLU A 42 20.05 14.08 12.56
N HIS A 43 20.39 12.83 12.82
CA HIS A 43 19.46 11.72 12.69
C HIS A 43 18.28 11.80 13.67
N LEU A 44 18.50 12.19 14.92
CA LEU A 44 17.44 12.38 15.90
C LEU A 44 16.52 13.53 15.53
N ASP A 45 17.09 14.63 15.04
CA ASP A 45 16.31 15.79 14.55
C ASP A 45 15.48 15.39 13.32
N PHE A 46 16.04 14.59 12.41
CA PHE A 46 15.30 14.00 11.29
C PHE A 46 14.12 13.12 11.74
N LEU A 47 14.33 12.27 12.75
CA LEU A 47 13.25 11.43 13.30
C LEU A 47 12.12 12.28 13.96
N GLU A 48 12.47 13.35 14.64
CA GLU A 48 11.50 14.28 15.22
C GLU A 48 10.70 15.01 14.13
N GLU A 49 11.36 15.47 13.05
CA GLU A 49 10.68 16.05 11.89
C GLU A 49 9.78 15.03 11.18
N ALA A 50 10.21 13.78 11.04
CA ALA A 50 9.40 12.71 10.46
C ALA A 50 8.12 12.47 11.27
N LYS A 51 8.20 12.48 12.62
CA LYS A 51 7.02 12.36 13.49
C LYS A 51 6.03 13.52 13.31
N LYS A 52 6.52 14.75 13.09
CA LYS A 52 5.66 15.90 12.83
C LYS A 52 4.90 15.77 11.52
N ARG A 53 5.50 15.08 10.53
CA ARG A 53 4.95 14.84 9.19
C ARG A 53 4.18 13.53 9.06
N ASP A 54 3.91 12.83 10.16
CA ASP A 54 3.13 11.60 10.14
C ASP A 54 1.75 11.83 9.51
N HIS A 55 1.47 11.10 8.44
CA HIS A 55 0.24 11.27 7.66
C HIS A 55 -1.03 10.94 8.47
N LYS A 56 -0.96 10.01 9.44
CA LYS A 56 -2.10 9.66 10.28
C LYS A 56 -2.42 10.81 11.25
N LYS A 57 -1.38 11.43 11.79
CA LYS A 57 -1.52 12.60 12.67
C LYS A 57 -2.06 13.78 11.87
N LEU A 58 -1.39 14.16 10.79
CA LEU A 58 -1.79 15.29 9.95
C LEU A 58 -3.17 15.08 9.33
N GLY A 59 -3.46 13.87 8.85
CA GLY A 59 -4.75 13.54 8.28
C GLY A 59 -5.92 13.75 9.24
N LYS A 60 -5.72 13.42 10.52
CA LYS A 60 -6.72 13.67 11.57
C LYS A 60 -6.81 15.16 11.94
N GLU A 61 -5.68 15.83 12.17
CA GLU A 61 -5.61 17.24 12.56
C GLU A 61 -6.20 18.16 11.48
N LEU A 62 -5.96 17.85 10.22
CA LEU A 62 -6.45 18.62 9.06
C LEU A 62 -7.82 18.17 8.58
N GLU A 63 -8.44 17.18 9.21
CA GLU A 63 -9.74 16.61 8.84
C GLU A 63 -9.75 16.09 7.38
N LEU A 64 -8.67 15.39 6.97
CA LEU A 64 -8.55 14.84 5.61
C LEU A 64 -9.27 13.50 5.47
N PHE A 65 -9.18 12.65 6.48
CA PHE A 65 -9.82 11.33 6.50
C PHE A 65 -10.06 10.86 7.93
N MET A 66 -10.96 9.88 8.04
CA MET A 66 -11.20 9.14 9.27
C MET A 66 -11.11 7.64 9.05
N ILE A 67 -10.84 6.91 10.11
CA ILE A 67 -10.94 5.44 10.16
C ILE A 67 -12.12 5.11 11.07
N SER A 68 -12.97 4.18 10.64
CA SER A 68 -14.12 3.68 11.38
C SER A 68 -13.88 2.25 11.87
N GLU A 69 -14.50 1.87 12.97
CA GLU A 69 -14.56 0.49 13.46
C GLU A 69 -15.25 -0.46 12.46
N TYR A 70 -16.16 0.06 11.64
CA TYR A 70 -16.84 -0.68 10.56
C TYR A 70 -15.98 -0.89 9.31
N GLY A 71 -14.81 -0.26 9.23
CA GLY A 71 -13.87 -0.39 8.12
C GLY A 71 -12.43 -0.27 8.59
N PRO A 72 -11.96 -1.19 9.46
CA PRO A 72 -10.61 -1.13 9.98
C PRO A 72 -9.58 -1.21 8.86
N GLY A 73 -8.69 -0.22 8.79
CA GLY A 73 -7.68 -0.12 7.73
C GLY A 73 -8.16 0.56 6.42
N PHE A 74 -9.46 0.89 6.30
CA PHE A 74 -9.99 1.60 5.14
C PHE A 74 -10.26 3.07 5.50
N PRO A 75 -9.58 4.03 4.85
CA PRO A 75 -9.81 5.44 5.11
C PRO A 75 -11.11 5.94 4.45
N PHE A 76 -11.89 6.67 5.21
CA PHE A 76 -13.01 7.45 4.72
C PHE A 76 -12.54 8.87 4.44
N PHE A 77 -12.45 9.28 3.20
CA PHE A 77 -12.03 10.63 2.86
C PHE A 77 -13.11 11.65 3.20
N LEU A 78 -12.74 12.66 3.96
CA LEU A 78 -13.58 13.79 4.32
C LEU A 78 -13.52 14.89 3.24
N PRO A 79 -14.37 15.92 3.27
CA PRO A 79 -14.39 16.93 2.21
C PRO A 79 -13.04 17.57 1.90
N LYS A 80 -12.26 17.94 2.90
CA LYS A 80 -10.90 18.49 2.70
C LYS A 80 -9.94 17.45 2.08
N GLY A 81 -10.05 16.20 2.52
CA GLY A 81 -9.27 15.09 1.96
C GLY A 81 -9.62 14.82 0.50
N MET A 82 -10.90 14.96 0.12
CA MET A 82 -11.33 14.81 -1.27
C MET A 82 -10.80 15.95 -2.16
N ILE A 83 -10.67 17.17 -1.65
CA ILE A 83 -10.03 18.25 -2.40
C ILE A 83 -8.57 17.88 -2.73
N LEU A 84 -7.81 17.49 -1.71
CA LEU A 84 -6.41 17.08 -1.89
C LEU A 84 -6.30 15.89 -2.86
N ARG A 85 -7.14 14.89 -2.69
CA ARG A 85 -7.17 13.71 -3.56
C ARG A 85 -7.46 14.07 -5.02
N ASN A 86 -8.48 14.89 -5.25
CA ASN A 86 -8.85 15.33 -6.59
C ASN A 86 -7.72 16.12 -7.27
N GLU A 87 -7.00 16.97 -6.55
CA GLU A 87 -5.84 17.69 -7.10
C GLU A 87 -4.73 16.72 -7.54
N LEU A 88 -4.43 15.70 -6.73
CA LEU A 88 -3.45 14.67 -7.08
C LEU A 88 -3.90 13.82 -8.27
N GLU A 89 -5.17 13.40 -8.29
CA GLU A 89 -5.74 12.63 -9.40
C GLU A 89 -5.77 13.45 -10.70
N ASN A 90 -6.17 14.71 -10.64
CA ASN A 90 -6.17 15.65 -11.79
C ASN A 90 -4.74 15.88 -12.32
N PHE A 91 -3.76 16.04 -11.41
CA PHE A 91 -2.36 16.14 -11.79
C PHE A 91 -1.93 14.87 -12.54
N TRP A 92 -2.22 13.69 -12.00
CA TRP A 92 -1.88 12.42 -12.59
C TRP A 92 -2.52 12.24 -13.99
N TYR A 93 -3.81 12.50 -14.13
CA TYR A 93 -4.50 12.43 -15.43
C TYR A 93 -3.89 13.40 -16.46
N ARG A 94 -3.62 14.61 -16.06
CA ARG A 94 -3.04 15.63 -16.94
C ARG A 94 -1.67 15.22 -17.47
N GLU A 95 -0.79 14.76 -16.58
CA GLU A 95 0.57 14.40 -16.99
C GLU A 95 0.57 13.12 -17.86
N HIS A 96 -0.21 12.11 -17.51
CA HIS A 96 -0.27 10.92 -18.32
C HIS A 96 -0.98 11.13 -19.67
N THR A 97 -1.96 12.01 -19.75
CA THR A 97 -2.58 12.38 -21.02
C THR A 97 -1.57 13.02 -21.98
N LYS A 98 -0.69 13.89 -21.47
CA LYS A 98 0.40 14.49 -22.29
C LYS A 98 1.33 13.41 -22.86
N GLU A 99 1.55 12.34 -22.13
CA GLU A 99 2.39 11.21 -22.54
C GLU A 99 1.65 10.19 -23.41
N GLY A 100 0.42 10.48 -23.82
CA GLY A 100 -0.37 9.62 -24.71
C GLY A 100 -1.01 8.41 -24.03
N TYR A 101 -1.20 8.43 -22.73
CA TYR A 101 -1.94 7.38 -22.04
C TYR A 101 -3.45 7.48 -22.28
N GLN A 102 -4.05 6.33 -22.50
CA GLN A 102 -5.51 6.14 -22.49
C GLN A 102 -5.92 5.53 -21.15
N PHE A 103 -7.10 5.91 -20.64
CA PHE A 103 -7.55 5.48 -19.33
C PHE A 103 -8.65 4.46 -19.43
N VAL A 104 -8.59 3.47 -18.56
CA VAL A 104 -9.61 2.43 -18.40
C VAL A 104 -10.03 2.35 -16.94
N LYS A 105 -11.16 1.70 -16.70
CA LYS A 105 -11.59 1.33 -15.36
C LYS A 105 -12.14 -0.09 -15.38
N THR A 106 -11.55 -0.96 -14.59
CA THR A 106 -11.97 -2.36 -14.48
C THR A 106 -12.83 -2.57 -13.24
N PRO A 107 -13.71 -3.59 -13.23
CA PRO A 107 -14.53 -3.91 -12.06
C PRO A 107 -13.68 -4.21 -10.83
N ILE A 108 -14.21 -3.87 -9.65
CA ILE A 108 -13.54 -4.16 -8.38
C ILE A 108 -13.60 -5.66 -8.04
N MET A 109 -14.74 -6.30 -8.36
CA MET A 109 -15.00 -7.70 -8.05
C MET A 109 -15.01 -8.52 -9.35
N LEU A 110 -14.21 -9.55 -9.38
CA LEU A 110 -14.04 -10.45 -10.51
C LEU A 110 -14.05 -11.91 -10.02
N ASN A 111 -14.44 -12.85 -10.89
CA ASN A 111 -14.54 -14.25 -10.50
C ASN A 111 -13.17 -14.89 -10.25
N LYS A 112 -13.17 -15.98 -9.48
CA LYS A 112 -12.00 -16.73 -9.08
C LYS A 112 -11.17 -17.23 -10.27
N GLU A 113 -11.83 -17.65 -11.35
CA GLU A 113 -11.17 -18.23 -12.54
C GLU A 113 -10.13 -17.28 -13.15
N LEU A 114 -10.41 -15.97 -13.16
CA LEU A 114 -9.42 -14.98 -13.63
C LEU A 114 -8.18 -14.96 -12.74
N TRP A 115 -8.36 -15.09 -11.44
CA TRP A 115 -7.26 -15.07 -10.48
C TRP A 115 -6.45 -16.37 -10.52
N GLU A 116 -7.07 -17.51 -10.82
CA GLU A 116 -6.41 -18.79 -11.08
C GLU A 116 -5.59 -18.70 -12.37
N LEU A 117 -6.21 -18.24 -13.46
CA LEU A 117 -5.56 -18.11 -14.77
C LEU A 117 -4.34 -17.19 -14.72
N SER A 118 -4.41 -16.12 -13.95
CA SER A 118 -3.32 -15.14 -13.80
C SER A 118 -2.29 -15.51 -12.74
N GLY A 119 -2.47 -16.63 -12.01
CA GLY A 119 -1.59 -17.09 -10.95
C GLY A 119 -1.75 -16.38 -9.60
N HIS A 120 -2.57 -15.32 -9.54
CA HIS A 120 -2.75 -14.55 -8.30
C HIS A 120 -3.41 -15.38 -7.20
N TRP A 121 -4.31 -16.30 -7.55
CA TRP A 121 -4.98 -17.15 -6.58
C TRP A 121 -4.00 -18.00 -5.77
N TYR A 122 -2.99 -18.54 -6.40
CA TYR A 122 -2.01 -19.43 -5.75
C TYR A 122 -0.98 -18.66 -4.90
N ASN A 123 -0.70 -17.42 -5.28
CA ASN A 123 0.34 -16.62 -4.61
C ASN A 123 -0.21 -15.64 -3.56
N TYR A 124 -1.49 -15.23 -3.66
CA TYR A 124 -2.06 -14.13 -2.86
C TYR A 124 -3.42 -14.46 -2.23
N ARG A 125 -3.88 -15.70 -2.26
CA ARG A 125 -5.20 -16.06 -1.75
C ARG A 125 -5.45 -15.59 -0.32
N GLU A 126 -4.45 -15.73 0.55
CA GLU A 126 -4.55 -15.32 1.96
C GLU A 126 -4.71 -13.81 2.14
N ASN A 127 -4.30 -13.05 1.13
CA ASN A 127 -4.42 -11.60 1.10
C ASN A 127 -5.66 -11.10 0.33
N MET A 128 -6.48 -11.99 -0.21
CA MET A 128 -7.65 -11.63 -1.02
C MET A 128 -8.93 -11.68 -0.19
N TYR A 129 -9.76 -10.64 -0.33
CA TYR A 129 -11.13 -10.68 0.15
C TYR A 129 -11.99 -11.43 -0.86
N THR A 130 -12.66 -12.49 -0.41
CA THR A 130 -13.49 -13.35 -1.26
C THR A 130 -14.93 -13.35 -0.80
N SER A 131 -15.85 -13.56 -1.74
CA SER A 131 -17.28 -13.75 -1.50
C SER A 131 -17.80 -14.88 -2.40
N GLU A 132 -18.81 -15.58 -1.95
CA GLU A 132 -19.49 -16.62 -2.72
C GLU A 132 -20.91 -16.17 -3.03
N ILE A 133 -21.31 -16.23 -4.30
CA ILE A 133 -22.61 -15.80 -4.82
C ILE A 133 -23.02 -16.81 -5.88
N ASP A 134 -24.19 -17.44 -5.71
CA ASP A 134 -24.73 -18.44 -6.64
C ASP A 134 -23.72 -19.56 -6.97
N ASP A 135 -23.12 -20.15 -5.93
CA ASP A 135 -22.10 -21.19 -6.01
C ASP A 135 -20.83 -20.80 -6.78
N LYS A 136 -20.63 -19.51 -7.01
CA LYS A 136 -19.43 -18.95 -7.65
C LYS A 136 -18.64 -18.10 -6.68
N VAL A 137 -17.32 -18.31 -6.68
CA VAL A 137 -16.41 -17.53 -5.85
C VAL A 137 -15.94 -16.30 -6.64
N PHE A 138 -16.09 -15.14 -6.01
CA PHE A 138 -15.59 -13.86 -6.48
C PHE A 138 -14.52 -13.36 -5.53
N ALA A 139 -13.64 -12.51 -6.02
CA ALA A 139 -12.68 -11.81 -5.19
C ALA A 139 -12.61 -10.33 -5.54
N ILE A 140 -12.41 -9.51 -4.51
CA ILE A 140 -12.04 -8.11 -4.68
C ILE A 140 -10.62 -8.08 -5.24
N LYS A 141 -10.39 -7.33 -6.29
CA LYS A 141 -9.11 -7.30 -6.99
C LYS A 141 -7.97 -6.84 -6.07
N PRO A 142 -6.92 -7.66 -5.90
CA PRO A 142 -5.71 -7.26 -5.19
C PRO A 142 -4.75 -6.46 -6.07
N MET A 143 -4.95 -6.53 -7.39
CA MET A 143 -4.15 -5.86 -8.43
C MET A 143 -5.00 -5.51 -9.65
N ASN A 144 -4.60 -4.50 -10.41
CA ASN A 144 -5.31 -4.08 -11.63
C ASN A 144 -4.93 -4.92 -12.86
N CYS A 145 -3.76 -5.53 -12.86
CA CYS A 145 -3.18 -6.17 -14.04
C CYS A 145 -4.10 -7.17 -14.76
N PRO A 146 -4.74 -8.15 -14.09
CA PRO A 146 -5.60 -9.10 -14.79
C PRO A 146 -6.79 -8.46 -15.49
N GLY A 147 -7.43 -7.45 -14.86
CA GLY A 147 -8.49 -6.67 -15.48
C GLY A 147 -8.01 -5.89 -16.70
N GLY A 148 -6.85 -5.26 -16.62
CA GLY A 148 -6.20 -4.57 -17.74
C GLY A 148 -5.89 -5.50 -18.91
N MET A 149 -5.45 -6.74 -18.63
CA MET A 149 -5.21 -7.75 -19.67
C MET A 149 -6.50 -8.17 -20.37
N LEU A 150 -7.63 -8.23 -19.67
CA LEU A 150 -8.93 -8.48 -20.31
C LEU A 150 -9.33 -7.33 -21.26
N VAL A 151 -9.08 -6.09 -20.86
CA VAL A 151 -9.27 -4.93 -21.74
C VAL A 151 -8.41 -5.04 -22.98
N TYR A 152 -7.12 -5.37 -22.82
CA TYR A 152 -6.22 -5.59 -23.95
C TYR A 152 -6.70 -6.69 -24.89
N LYS A 153 -7.19 -7.81 -24.36
CA LYS A 153 -7.70 -8.95 -25.16
C LYS A 153 -9.02 -8.67 -25.85
N ASN A 154 -9.71 -7.59 -25.53
CA ASN A 154 -11.02 -7.27 -26.11
C ASN A 154 -10.96 -6.93 -27.60
N SER A 155 -9.78 -6.60 -28.14
CA SER A 155 -9.55 -6.31 -29.55
C SER A 155 -8.26 -6.94 -30.06
N LEU A 156 -8.21 -7.14 -31.39
CA LEU A 156 -6.99 -7.58 -32.04
C LEU A 156 -6.02 -6.40 -32.16
N HIS A 157 -4.77 -6.64 -31.86
CA HIS A 157 -3.70 -5.66 -31.97
C HIS A 157 -2.62 -6.12 -32.94
N SER A 158 -2.18 -5.22 -33.79
CA SER A 158 -0.99 -5.42 -34.62
C SER A 158 0.26 -4.99 -33.85
N TYR A 159 1.41 -5.53 -34.19
CA TYR A 159 2.68 -5.03 -33.67
C TYR A 159 2.91 -3.53 -33.96
N LYS A 160 2.22 -2.98 -34.97
CA LYS A 160 2.28 -1.55 -35.33
C LYS A 160 1.49 -0.67 -34.38
N ASP A 161 0.57 -1.23 -33.60
CA ASP A 161 -0.22 -0.51 -32.61
C ASP A 161 0.52 -0.33 -31.28
N LEU A 162 1.67 -1.01 -31.15
CA LEU A 162 2.50 -0.98 -29.93
C LEU A 162 3.53 0.16 -29.97
N PRO A 163 3.86 0.76 -28.83
CA PRO A 163 3.36 0.43 -27.48
C PRO A 163 1.98 1.03 -27.18
N LEU A 164 1.10 0.23 -26.57
CA LEU A 164 -0.14 0.74 -25.99
C LEU A 164 0.13 1.26 -24.58
N ARG A 165 -0.27 2.49 -24.33
CA ARG A 165 -0.14 3.13 -23.01
C ARG A 165 -1.49 3.22 -22.36
N ILE A 166 -1.75 2.32 -21.42
CA ILE A 166 -3.03 2.23 -20.70
C ILE A 166 -2.80 2.46 -19.22
N GLY A 167 -3.54 3.40 -18.65
CA GLY A 167 -3.49 3.73 -17.23
C GLY A 167 -4.81 3.46 -16.52
N GLU A 168 -4.74 3.06 -15.26
CA GLU A 168 -5.91 2.90 -14.40
C GLU A 168 -5.62 3.42 -13.00
N LEU A 169 -6.42 4.38 -12.52
CA LEU A 169 -6.57 4.65 -11.10
C LEU A 169 -7.57 3.65 -10.52
N GLY A 170 -7.08 2.43 -10.30
CA GLY A 170 -7.89 1.31 -9.83
C GLY A 170 -7.84 1.18 -8.32
N GLN A 171 -9.01 1.00 -7.73
CA GLN A 171 -9.13 0.67 -6.32
C GLN A 171 -8.84 -0.82 -6.12
N VAL A 172 -7.83 -1.13 -5.32
CA VAL A 172 -7.43 -2.49 -4.98
C VAL A 172 -7.44 -2.66 -3.46
N HIS A 173 -7.73 -3.89 -3.00
CA HIS A 173 -7.74 -4.19 -1.58
C HIS A 173 -6.99 -5.50 -1.31
N ARG A 174 -6.15 -5.48 -0.28
CA ARG A 174 -5.46 -6.66 0.23
C ARG A 174 -5.60 -6.73 1.74
N HIS A 175 -5.80 -7.93 2.25
CA HIS A 175 -5.69 -8.21 3.67
C HIS A 175 -4.19 -8.32 4.00
N GLU A 176 -3.65 -7.30 4.64
CA GLU A 176 -2.24 -7.25 5.02
C GLU A 176 -2.10 -7.43 6.52
N ALA A 177 -1.05 -8.11 6.95
CA ALA A 177 -0.71 -8.17 8.37
C ALA A 177 -0.36 -6.77 8.88
N SER A 178 -0.72 -6.49 10.14
CA SER A 178 -0.39 -5.19 10.78
C SER A 178 1.12 -4.92 10.71
N GLY A 179 1.50 -3.77 10.16
CA GLY A 179 2.90 -3.36 10.00
C GLY A 179 3.56 -3.79 8.68
N ALA A 180 2.83 -4.43 7.76
CA ALA A 180 3.35 -4.80 6.44
C ALA A 180 3.59 -3.59 5.52
N LEU A 181 2.94 -2.47 5.83
CA LEU A 181 3.08 -1.18 5.11
C LEU A 181 3.94 -0.21 5.93
N ASN A 182 5.20 -0.49 6.06
CA ASN A 182 6.17 0.43 6.65
C ASN A 182 7.08 1.02 5.58
#